data_055d997c57373402e8eb91b60468037d
#
_entry.id   055d997c57373402e8eb91b60468037d
#
_cell.length_a   1.000
_cell.length_b   1.000
_cell.length_c   1.000
_cell.angle_alpha   90.00
_cell.angle_beta   90.00
_cell.angle_gamma   90.00
#
_symmetry.space_group_name_H-M   'P 1'
#
loop_
_entity.id
_entity.type
_entity.pdbx_description
1 polymer ?
#
loop_
_entity_poly.entity_id
_entity_poly.type
_entity_poly.pdbx_seq_one_letter_code
_entity_poly.pdbx_strand_id
1 'polypeptide(L)'
;MYRWAAKPVAARGCDAVLILEHRFAHIPQEGRRGRAWLASLPPLYEGRLADGATVSLHASLRYYHLGDIVLAVEDGPAQVIERTPHIISTQALDHLVLRTHASGRAYVTAHAQTAEAASGDLLLIDLARPISIAMPHVIGVAVVVPRRLLANGRGASGLLSRHVLEADRDPLIRLLAGHLIHLADVLAAATDAQVAELVQATVALCRAIDTSGEPAAPESADGARDAASPTVLAVRRYIEEHLDRVDVPGLMEHFGLSRRSLYRLFEGTGGVQACIRDCRLAFAMRALRQSPTARRPKLARLAHDCGIGDPRVFSRAFRRRYGMSPTEVEPGSTPDFPHRPDTGLLGWLRTL
;
A
#
# COMPACT_ATOMS: atom_id res chain seq x y z
N MET A 1 20.15 -18.98 11.33
CA MET A 1 20.10 -17.92 12.36
C MET A 1 20.54 -16.62 11.71
N TYR A 2 19.60 -15.89 11.08
CA TYR A 2 19.89 -14.63 10.41
C TYR A 2 20.08 -13.53 11.45
N ARG A 3 21.31 -13.06 11.59
CA ARG A 3 21.63 -11.87 12.38
C ARG A 3 21.38 -10.64 11.52
N TRP A 4 20.24 -10.03 11.68
CA TRP A 4 20.00 -8.65 11.21
C TRP A 4 20.85 -7.69 12.06
N ALA A 5 22.10 -7.55 11.70
CA ALA A 5 22.89 -6.46 12.21
C ALA A 5 22.43 -5.20 11.49
N ALA A 6 21.65 -4.35 12.18
CA ALA A 6 21.39 -3.00 11.73
C ALA A 6 22.73 -2.27 11.62
N LYS A 7 23.40 -2.37 10.46
CA LYS A 7 24.50 -1.45 10.14
C LYS A 7 23.88 -0.07 10.01
N PRO A 8 24.43 0.95 10.69
CA PRO A 8 24.03 2.31 10.41
C PRO A 8 24.31 2.59 8.94
N VAL A 9 23.28 2.80 8.16
CA VAL A 9 23.40 3.21 6.76
C VAL A 9 23.97 4.62 6.78
N ALA A 10 25.25 4.73 6.47
CA ALA A 10 25.87 6.02 6.16
C ALA A 10 25.21 6.54 4.89
N ALA A 11 24.49 7.65 5.02
CA ALA A 11 23.88 8.35 3.92
C ALA A 11 24.92 8.70 2.85
N ARG A 12 24.94 7.93 1.77
CA ARG A 12 25.55 8.31 0.48
C ARG A 12 24.89 7.50 -0.62
N GLY A 13 23.94 8.09 -1.34
CA GLY A 13 23.62 7.73 -2.71
C GLY A 13 22.21 7.32 -3.05
N CYS A 14 21.29 7.11 -2.09
CA CYS A 14 19.92 6.73 -2.41
C CYS A 14 18.91 7.40 -1.46
N ASP A 15 18.96 8.72 -1.35
CA ASP A 15 17.99 9.51 -0.55
C ASP A 15 16.57 9.44 -1.13
N ALA A 16 16.42 9.06 -2.39
CA ALA A 16 15.15 9.04 -3.11
C ALA A 16 14.23 7.87 -2.73
N VAL A 17 14.73 6.83 -2.06
CA VAL A 17 14.00 5.58 -1.79
C VAL A 17 13.45 5.51 -0.37
N LEU A 18 14.20 5.99 0.63
CA LEU A 18 13.76 5.99 2.03
C LEU A 18 12.83 7.16 2.30
N ILE A 19 11.54 6.87 2.57
CA ILE A 19 10.55 7.92 2.86
C ILE A 19 10.60 8.36 4.32
N LEU A 20 10.66 7.37 5.23
CA LEU A 20 10.46 7.61 6.64
C LEU A 20 11.18 6.54 7.46
N GLU A 21 11.91 6.98 8.46
CA GLU A 21 12.55 6.11 9.45
C GLU A 21 12.18 6.57 10.85
N HIS A 22 11.68 5.64 11.65
CA HIS A 22 11.46 5.84 13.08
C HIS A 22 12.46 4.99 13.86
N ARG A 23 13.23 5.64 14.72
CA ARG A 23 14.15 5.00 15.69
C ARG A 23 13.80 5.50 17.09
N PHE A 24 13.79 4.62 18.05
CA PHE A 24 13.27 4.89 19.39
C PHE A 24 14.37 4.97 20.46
N ALA A 25 15.64 4.76 20.07
CA ALA A 25 16.80 4.82 20.98
C ALA A 25 16.96 6.15 21.75
N HIS A 26 16.49 7.25 21.15
CA HIS A 26 16.56 8.58 21.76
C HIS A 26 15.48 8.84 22.83
N ILE A 27 14.53 7.93 22.99
CA ILE A 27 13.43 8.06 23.97
C ILE A 27 13.72 7.13 25.16
N PRO A 28 14.28 7.64 26.27
CA PRO A 28 14.70 6.80 27.40
C PRO A 28 13.51 6.20 28.17
N GLN A 29 12.38 6.92 28.22
CA GLN A 29 11.20 6.53 28.98
C GLN A 29 10.36 5.51 28.21
N GLU A 30 10.18 4.31 28.77
CA GLU A 30 9.47 3.19 28.15
C GLU A 30 8.04 3.54 27.73
N GLY A 31 7.24 4.13 28.62
CA GLY A 31 5.87 4.51 28.31
C GLY A 31 5.76 5.58 27.20
N ARG A 32 6.79 6.43 27.03
CA ARG A 32 6.87 7.36 25.90
C ARG A 32 7.25 6.63 24.61
N ARG A 33 8.15 5.64 24.69
CA ARG A 33 8.49 4.80 23.52
C ARG A 33 7.28 4.06 23.00
N GLY A 34 6.46 3.48 23.90
CA GLY A 34 5.23 2.80 23.50
C GLY A 34 4.27 3.71 22.74
N ARG A 35 4.03 4.93 23.22
CA ARG A 35 3.20 5.92 22.51
C ARG A 35 3.81 6.36 21.19
N ALA A 36 5.11 6.60 21.15
CA ALA A 36 5.82 6.98 19.94
C ALA A 36 5.77 5.86 18.88
N TRP A 37 5.93 4.60 19.30
CA TRP A 37 5.77 3.44 18.44
C TRP A 37 4.39 3.40 17.80
N LEU A 38 3.33 3.44 18.59
CA LEU A 38 1.95 3.40 18.08
C LEU A 38 1.65 4.58 17.15
N ALA A 39 2.21 5.77 17.44
CA ALA A 39 2.08 6.94 16.57
C ALA A 39 2.88 6.83 15.26
N SER A 40 3.89 5.94 15.19
CA SER A 40 4.69 5.71 13.99
C SER A 40 4.11 4.63 13.07
N LEU A 41 3.16 3.84 13.56
CA LEU A 41 2.47 2.86 12.73
C LEU A 41 1.75 3.55 11.57
N PRO A 42 1.69 2.90 10.40
CA PRO A 42 0.96 3.48 9.30
C PRO A 42 -0.51 3.68 9.69
N PRO A 43 -1.14 4.76 9.25
CA PRO A 43 -2.56 5.00 9.52
C PRO A 43 -3.48 3.96 8.88
N LEU A 44 -2.90 2.89 8.32
CA LEU A 44 -3.62 1.74 7.76
C LEU A 44 -4.30 0.89 8.84
N TYR A 45 -3.85 1.01 10.07
CA TYR A 45 -4.28 0.16 11.18
C TYR A 45 -4.47 0.98 12.45
N GLU A 46 -5.38 0.54 13.29
CA GLU A 46 -5.38 0.84 14.71
C GLU A 46 -4.44 -0.14 15.40
N GLY A 47 -3.47 0.37 16.17
CA GLY A 47 -2.47 -0.45 16.84
C GLY A 47 -2.58 -0.37 18.37
N ARG A 48 -2.34 -1.49 19.02
CA ARG A 48 -2.13 -1.53 20.49
C ARG A 48 -0.97 -2.47 20.81
N LEU A 49 -0.22 -2.14 21.83
CA LEU A 49 0.78 -3.08 22.36
C LEU A 49 0.06 -4.26 23.04
N ALA A 50 0.67 -5.45 22.96
CA ALA A 50 0.20 -6.58 23.75
C ALA A 50 0.42 -6.32 25.25
N ASP A 51 -0.33 -7.02 26.09
CA ASP A 51 -0.24 -6.85 27.53
C ASP A 51 1.19 -7.15 28.04
N GLY A 52 1.75 -6.22 28.80
CA GLY A 52 3.13 -6.31 29.29
C GLY A 52 4.21 -6.09 28.22
N ALA A 53 3.86 -5.80 26.98
CA ALA A 53 4.83 -5.56 25.92
C ALA A 53 5.54 -4.21 26.10
N THR A 54 6.85 -4.24 25.86
CA THR A 54 7.72 -3.06 25.92
C THR A 54 8.36 -2.80 24.57
N VAL A 55 8.61 -1.55 24.26
CA VAL A 55 9.31 -1.15 23.02
C VAL A 55 10.81 -1.10 23.28
N SER A 56 11.56 -1.95 22.59
CA SER A 56 13.03 -1.99 22.67
C SER A 56 13.63 -0.64 22.24
N LEU A 57 14.80 -0.31 22.77
CA LEU A 57 15.62 0.81 22.27
C LEU A 57 16.09 0.58 20.81
N HIS A 58 16.17 -0.68 20.39
CA HIS A 58 16.57 -1.06 19.04
C HIS A 58 15.39 -1.15 18.08
N ALA A 59 14.16 -1.02 18.56
CA ALA A 59 12.97 -1.02 17.71
C ALA A 59 13.11 0.02 16.60
N SER A 60 12.69 -0.36 15.40
CA SER A 60 12.76 0.51 14.24
C SER A 60 11.65 0.20 13.23
N LEU A 61 11.25 1.22 12.51
CA LEU A 61 10.26 1.12 11.44
C LEU A 61 10.71 1.99 10.29
N ARG A 62 10.91 1.39 9.11
CA ARG A 62 11.39 2.08 7.91
C ARG A 62 10.43 1.85 6.75
N TYR A 63 10.15 2.89 6.01
CA TYR A 63 9.31 2.86 4.82
C TYR A 63 10.10 3.31 3.60
N TYR A 64 10.01 2.54 2.52
CA TYR A 64 10.64 2.82 1.24
C TYR A 64 9.57 2.94 0.17
N HIS A 65 9.56 4.06 -0.54
CA HIS A 65 8.74 4.22 -1.73
C HIS A 65 9.56 3.79 -2.95
N LEU A 66 9.13 2.73 -3.61
CA LEU A 66 9.85 2.12 -4.72
C LEU A 66 9.14 2.38 -6.06
N GLY A 67 8.43 3.48 -6.14
CA GLY A 67 7.70 3.84 -7.35
C GLY A 67 6.27 3.29 -7.36
N ASP A 68 6.09 2.08 -7.81
CA ASP A 68 4.77 1.44 -7.92
C ASP A 68 4.37 0.61 -6.69
N ILE A 69 5.28 0.43 -5.74
CA ILE A 69 5.07 -0.31 -4.49
C ILE A 69 5.70 0.44 -3.30
N VAL A 70 5.26 0.13 -2.10
CA VAL A 70 5.88 0.59 -0.85
C VAL A 70 6.37 -0.61 -0.07
N LEU A 71 7.62 -0.56 0.40
CA LEU A 71 8.19 -1.55 1.30
C LEU A 71 8.24 -0.99 2.72
N ALA A 72 7.85 -1.79 3.71
CA ALA A 72 8.01 -1.50 5.12
C ALA A 72 8.91 -2.56 5.75
N VAL A 73 9.86 -2.12 6.57
CA VAL A 73 10.77 -2.99 7.35
C VAL A 73 10.59 -2.66 8.82
N GLU A 74 10.29 -3.66 9.61
CA GLU A 74 9.92 -3.51 11.02
C GLU A 74 10.76 -4.42 11.91
N ASP A 75 11.29 -3.85 12.98
CA ASP A 75 11.77 -4.54 14.18
C ASP A 75 10.92 -4.01 15.34
N GLY A 76 9.84 -4.71 15.67
CA GLY A 76 8.74 -4.19 16.46
C GLY A 76 8.41 -5.01 17.71
N PRO A 77 7.77 -4.38 18.70
CA PRO A 77 7.31 -5.02 19.91
C PRO A 77 6.15 -5.98 19.65
N ALA A 78 5.80 -6.75 20.69
CA ALA A 78 4.55 -7.50 20.66
C ALA A 78 3.36 -6.53 20.60
N GLN A 79 2.52 -6.70 19.58
CA GLN A 79 1.43 -5.77 19.27
C GLN A 79 0.26 -6.48 18.55
N VAL A 80 -0.87 -5.82 18.58
CA VAL A 80 -2.03 -6.16 17.75
C VAL A 80 -2.33 -4.97 16.87
N ILE A 81 -2.48 -5.20 15.59
CA ILE A 81 -2.92 -4.21 14.63
C ILE A 81 -4.26 -4.64 14.03
N GLU A 82 -5.16 -3.69 13.85
CA GLU A 82 -6.51 -3.94 13.37
C GLU A 82 -6.86 -2.99 12.24
N ARG A 83 -7.41 -3.54 11.17
CA ARG A 83 -8.00 -2.76 10.11
C ARG A 83 -9.50 -2.80 10.24
N THR A 84 -10.06 -1.71 10.74
CA THR A 84 -11.48 -1.61 11.06
C THR A 84 -12.31 -1.18 9.85
N PRO A 85 -13.64 -1.46 9.81
CA PRO A 85 -14.52 -0.93 8.76
C PRO A 85 -14.47 0.59 8.65
N HIS A 86 -14.27 1.29 9.76
CA HIS A 86 -14.12 2.74 9.76
C HIS A 86 -12.87 3.19 8.98
N ILE A 87 -11.71 2.58 9.22
CA ILE A 87 -10.48 2.85 8.49
C ILE A 87 -10.68 2.57 6.99
N ILE A 88 -11.30 1.44 6.64
CA ILE A 88 -11.54 1.06 5.25
C ILE A 88 -12.39 2.12 4.54
N SER A 89 -13.49 2.54 5.15
CA SER A 89 -14.40 3.52 4.56
C SER A 89 -13.78 4.91 4.39
N THR A 90 -12.90 5.33 5.31
CA THR A 90 -12.27 6.65 5.29
C THR A 90 -11.05 6.72 4.35
N GLN A 91 -10.37 5.61 4.13
CA GLN A 91 -9.15 5.59 3.33
C GLN A 91 -9.36 5.19 1.88
N ALA A 92 -10.32 4.30 1.61
CA ALA A 92 -10.65 3.79 0.28
C ALA A 92 -9.41 3.26 -0.49
N LEU A 93 -8.54 2.51 0.19
CA LEU A 93 -7.36 1.89 -0.42
C LEU A 93 -7.71 0.52 -0.97
N ASP A 94 -7.37 0.28 -2.23
CA ASP A 94 -7.53 -1.00 -2.91
C ASP A 94 -6.17 -1.63 -3.22
N HIS A 95 -5.42 -1.94 -2.15
CA HIS A 95 -4.10 -2.54 -2.26
C HIS A 95 -4.03 -3.83 -1.46
N LEU A 96 -3.08 -4.66 -1.82
CA LEU A 96 -2.71 -5.85 -1.05
C LEU A 96 -1.41 -5.57 -0.29
N VAL A 97 -1.30 -6.11 0.92
CA VAL A 97 -0.05 -6.15 1.66
C VAL A 97 0.38 -7.59 1.77
N LEU A 98 1.57 -7.89 1.27
CA LEU A 98 2.23 -9.16 1.49
C LEU A 98 3.31 -8.94 2.55
N ARG A 99 3.22 -9.69 3.64
CA ARG A 99 4.12 -9.55 4.79
C ARG A 99 4.74 -10.89 5.14
N THR A 100 6.02 -10.89 5.41
CA THR A 100 6.74 -12.05 5.94
C THR A 100 7.53 -11.67 7.19
N HIS A 101 7.85 -12.64 8.00
CA HIS A 101 8.64 -12.48 9.21
C HIS A 101 9.93 -13.32 9.11
N ALA A 102 11.05 -12.69 9.40
CA ALA A 102 12.33 -13.38 9.51
C ALA A 102 12.42 -14.20 10.83
N SER A 103 11.64 -13.80 11.83
CA SER A 103 11.54 -14.50 13.12
C SER A 103 10.18 -14.25 13.77
N GLY A 104 9.76 -15.15 14.64
CA GLY A 104 8.49 -15.08 15.36
C GLY A 104 7.35 -15.76 14.62
N ARG A 105 6.14 -15.54 15.12
CA ARG A 105 4.88 -16.03 14.57
C ARG A 105 3.87 -14.90 14.59
N ALA A 106 2.90 -14.93 13.68
CA ALA A 106 1.77 -14.01 13.70
C ALA A 106 0.46 -14.79 13.71
N TYR A 107 -0.56 -14.22 14.30
CA TYR A 107 -1.90 -14.79 14.34
C TYR A 107 -2.85 -13.83 13.63
N VAL A 108 -3.45 -14.29 12.57
CA VAL A 108 -4.35 -13.50 11.73
C VAL A 108 -5.77 -13.93 12.02
N THR A 109 -6.60 -13.00 12.40
CA THR A 109 -8.04 -13.23 12.61
C THR A 109 -8.85 -12.47 11.58
N ALA A 110 -9.61 -13.19 10.78
CA ALA A 110 -10.57 -12.66 9.82
C ALA A 110 -11.81 -13.56 9.77
N HIS A 111 -13.01 -12.97 9.66
CA HIS A 111 -14.27 -13.73 9.63
C HIS A 111 -14.42 -14.76 10.75
N ALA A 112 -14.03 -14.40 11.99
CA ALA A 112 -14.03 -15.26 13.17
C ALA A 112 -13.14 -16.53 13.08
N GLN A 113 -12.28 -16.62 12.06
CA GLN A 113 -11.26 -17.68 11.94
C GLN A 113 -9.88 -17.09 12.24
N THR A 114 -9.08 -17.84 12.99
CA THR A 114 -7.69 -17.48 13.28
C THR A 114 -6.76 -18.48 12.61
N ALA A 115 -5.80 -17.97 11.86
CA ALA A 115 -4.72 -18.73 11.25
C ALA A 115 -3.37 -18.26 11.82
N GLU A 116 -2.44 -19.20 11.97
CA GLU A 116 -1.07 -18.93 12.37
C GLU A 116 -0.17 -18.85 11.15
N ALA A 117 0.69 -17.84 11.10
CA ALA A 117 1.78 -17.72 10.13
C ALA A 117 3.12 -17.88 10.84
N ALA A 118 3.91 -18.83 10.39
CA ALA A 118 5.27 -19.07 10.87
C ALA A 118 6.28 -18.14 10.18
N SER A 119 7.51 -18.14 10.68
CA SER A 119 8.63 -17.49 10.01
C SER A 119 8.82 -18.05 8.59
N GLY A 120 8.89 -17.16 7.59
CA GLY A 120 9.02 -17.53 6.18
C GLY A 120 7.69 -17.68 5.44
N ASP A 121 6.56 -17.79 6.13
CA ASP A 121 5.24 -17.71 5.50
C ASP A 121 4.94 -16.28 5.04
N LEU A 122 3.97 -16.15 4.12
CA LEU A 122 3.45 -14.85 3.71
C LEU A 122 2.06 -14.62 4.30
N LEU A 123 1.90 -13.50 4.96
CA LEU A 123 0.58 -12.95 5.29
C LEU A 123 0.07 -12.12 4.12
N LEU A 124 -1.12 -12.43 3.66
CA LEU A 124 -1.84 -11.63 2.68
C LEU A 124 -2.94 -10.82 3.36
N ILE A 125 -2.81 -9.51 3.28
CA ILE A 125 -3.74 -8.55 3.88
C ILE A 125 -4.39 -7.77 2.74
N ASP A 126 -5.70 -7.91 2.61
CA ASP A 126 -6.50 -7.08 1.71
C ASP A 126 -6.89 -5.79 2.44
N LEU A 127 -6.37 -4.64 1.99
CA LEU A 127 -6.71 -3.35 2.59
C LEU A 127 -8.18 -2.94 2.37
N ALA A 128 -8.93 -3.70 1.59
CA ALA A 128 -10.37 -3.54 1.41
C ALA A 128 -11.22 -4.30 2.43
N ARG A 129 -10.60 -5.16 3.27
CA ARG A 129 -11.31 -6.05 4.20
C ARG A 129 -10.85 -5.84 5.65
N PRO A 130 -11.75 -6.03 6.63
CA PRO A 130 -11.39 -6.01 8.03
C PRO A 130 -10.47 -7.19 8.39
N ILE A 131 -9.47 -6.94 9.22
CA ILE A 131 -8.53 -7.95 9.68
C ILE A 131 -7.93 -7.53 11.02
N SER A 132 -7.63 -8.50 11.88
CA SER A 132 -6.84 -8.32 13.09
C SER A 132 -5.62 -9.22 13.06
N ILE A 133 -4.45 -8.68 13.39
CA ILE A 133 -3.17 -9.40 13.38
C ILE A 133 -2.48 -9.19 14.71
N ALA A 134 -2.34 -10.28 15.46
CA ALA A 134 -1.56 -10.31 16.68
C ALA A 134 -0.14 -10.81 16.36
N MET A 135 0.85 -10.00 16.70
CA MET A 135 2.26 -10.27 16.46
C MET A 135 3.00 -10.22 17.80
N PRO A 136 3.69 -11.28 18.21
CA PRO A 136 4.74 -11.16 19.23
C PRO A 136 5.87 -10.28 18.67
N HIS A 137 6.97 -10.11 19.41
CA HIS A 137 8.13 -9.42 18.85
C HIS A 137 8.50 -10.02 17.52
N VAL A 138 8.48 -9.20 16.46
CA VAL A 138 8.74 -9.65 15.08
C VAL A 138 9.77 -8.75 14.41
N ILE A 139 10.62 -9.39 13.62
CA ILE A 139 11.40 -8.74 12.58
C ILE A 139 10.75 -9.13 11.27
N GLY A 140 10.21 -8.16 10.56
CA GLY A 140 9.39 -8.43 9.39
C GLY A 140 9.56 -7.42 8.28
N VAL A 141 9.14 -7.85 7.11
CA VAL A 141 9.10 -7.04 5.88
C VAL A 141 7.70 -7.15 5.29
N ALA A 142 7.15 -6.01 4.90
CA ALA A 142 5.87 -5.95 4.23
C ALA A 142 5.98 -5.13 2.95
N VAL A 143 5.37 -5.60 1.87
CA VAL A 143 5.24 -4.84 0.63
C VAL A 143 3.77 -4.53 0.36
N VAL A 144 3.48 -3.26 0.09
CA VAL A 144 2.15 -2.82 -0.37
C VAL A 144 2.17 -2.78 -1.88
N VAL A 145 1.30 -3.58 -2.49
CA VAL A 145 1.18 -3.72 -3.94
C VAL A 145 -0.23 -3.32 -4.36
N PRO A 146 -0.40 -2.36 -5.25
CA PRO A 146 -1.70 -2.05 -5.83
C PRO A 146 -2.30 -3.25 -6.53
N ARG A 147 -3.57 -3.55 -6.25
CA ARG A 147 -4.28 -4.69 -6.85
C ARG A 147 -4.21 -4.68 -8.38
N ARG A 148 -4.27 -3.50 -9.02
CA ARG A 148 -4.15 -3.36 -10.47
C ARG A 148 -2.85 -3.94 -11.06
N LEU A 149 -1.78 -4.00 -10.27
CA LEU A 149 -0.51 -4.61 -10.71
C LEU A 149 -0.54 -6.14 -10.68
N LEU A 150 -1.45 -6.73 -9.93
CA LEU A 150 -1.60 -8.17 -9.80
C LEU A 150 -2.67 -8.74 -10.75
N ALA A 151 -3.60 -7.91 -11.20
CA ALA A 151 -4.72 -8.35 -12.04
C ALA A 151 -4.25 -8.73 -13.45
N ASN A 152 -4.14 -10.03 -13.72
CA ASN A 152 -3.94 -10.60 -15.06
C ASN A 152 -5.29 -10.84 -15.79
N GLY A 153 -6.28 -9.97 -15.63
CA GLY A 153 -7.61 -10.09 -16.26
C GLY A 153 -8.52 -11.19 -15.67
N ARG A 154 -8.06 -11.96 -14.71
CA ARG A 154 -8.84 -13.02 -14.02
C ARG A 154 -9.13 -12.72 -12.56
N GLY A 155 -9.01 -11.49 -12.13
CA GLY A 155 -9.28 -11.07 -10.76
C GLY A 155 -8.45 -11.85 -9.71
N ALA A 156 -7.83 -11.17 -8.76
CA ALA A 156 -7.03 -11.75 -7.68
C ALA A 156 -7.84 -12.67 -6.71
N SER A 157 -8.87 -13.35 -7.19
CA SER A 157 -9.86 -14.06 -6.37
C SER A 157 -9.27 -15.28 -5.66
N GLY A 158 -8.29 -15.95 -6.23
CA GLY A 158 -7.69 -17.15 -5.65
C GLY A 158 -6.81 -16.88 -4.44
N LEU A 159 -6.01 -15.81 -4.49
CA LEU A 159 -5.16 -15.38 -3.36
C LEU A 159 -5.97 -14.83 -2.19
N LEU A 160 -7.07 -14.14 -2.48
CA LEU A 160 -7.83 -13.37 -1.49
C LEU A 160 -8.65 -14.23 -0.51
N SER A 161 -8.79 -15.53 -0.77
CA SER A 161 -9.46 -16.47 0.12
C SER A 161 -8.58 -16.97 1.28
N ARG A 162 -7.27 -16.74 1.22
CA ARG A 162 -6.31 -17.19 2.24
C ARG A 162 -5.54 -16.02 2.80
N HIS A 163 -5.53 -15.88 4.13
CA HIS A 163 -4.75 -14.83 4.81
C HIS A 163 -3.31 -15.29 5.10
N VAL A 164 -3.06 -16.59 5.11
CA VAL A 164 -1.73 -17.18 5.32
C VAL A 164 -1.39 -18.08 4.13
N LEU A 165 -0.25 -17.83 3.52
CA LEU A 165 0.33 -18.61 2.45
C LEU A 165 1.56 -19.31 3.01
N GLU A 166 1.47 -20.64 3.13
CA GLU A 166 2.48 -21.46 3.79
C GLU A 166 3.68 -21.72 2.84
N ALA A 167 4.87 -21.36 3.26
CA ALA A 167 6.11 -21.50 2.48
C ALA A 167 6.50 -22.98 2.22
N ASP A 168 6.02 -23.90 3.05
CA ASP A 168 6.29 -25.33 2.90
C ASP A 168 5.42 -25.99 1.84
N ARG A 169 4.31 -25.38 1.49
CA ARG A 169 3.37 -25.91 0.48
C ARG A 169 3.66 -25.41 -0.94
N ASP A 170 4.24 -24.22 -1.07
CA ASP A 170 4.49 -23.63 -2.38
C ASP A 170 5.90 -23.01 -2.43
N PRO A 171 6.80 -23.49 -3.31
CA PRO A 171 8.14 -22.94 -3.46
C PRO A 171 8.17 -21.48 -3.91
N LEU A 172 7.14 -20.99 -4.61
CA LEU A 172 7.05 -19.58 -5.01
C LEU A 172 6.79 -18.68 -3.81
N ILE A 173 6.04 -19.15 -2.82
CA ILE A 173 5.79 -18.42 -1.56
C ILE A 173 7.12 -18.28 -0.81
N ARG A 174 7.87 -19.37 -0.67
CA ARG A 174 9.21 -19.35 -0.06
C ARG A 174 10.17 -18.41 -0.79
N LEU A 175 10.15 -18.44 -2.13
CA LEU A 175 10.97 -17.57 -2.96
C LEU A 175 10.62 -16.09 -2.74
N LEU A 176 9.32 -15.73 -2.76
CA LEU A 176 8.89 -14.35 -2.54
C LEU A 176 9.20 -13.87 -1.12
N ALA A 177 8.97 -14.70 -0.09
CA ALA A 177 9.30 -14.35 1.28
C ALA A 177 10.80 -14.06 1.44
N GLY A 178 11.66 -14.93 0.91
CA GLY A 178 13.11 -14.71 0.87
C GLY A 178 13.51 -13.48 0.08
N HIS A 179 12.89 -13.26 -1.09
CA HIS A 179 13.11 -12.07 -1.91
C HIS A 179 12.80 -10.79 -1.14
N LEU A 180 11.67 -10.70 -0.44
CA LEU A 180 11.29 -9.51 0.33
C LEU A 180 12.29 -9.20 1.45
N ILE A 181 12.76 -10.24 2.16
CA ILE A 181 13.78 -10.08 3.22
C ILE A 181 15.07 -9.51 2.63
N HIS A 182 15.57 -10.11 1.53
CA HIS A 182 16.80 -9.64 0.88
C HIS A 182 16.64 -8.27 0.19
N LEU A 183 15.46 -7.98 -0.36
CA LEU A 183 15.17 -6.67 -0.94
C LEU A 183 15.41 -5.56 0.09
N ALA A 184 14.96 -5.74 1.33
CA ALA A 184 15.17 -4.79 2.40
C ALA A 184 16.67 -4.52 2.70
N ASP A 185 17.53 -5.54 2.52
CA ASP A 185 18.98 -5.41 2.74
C ASP A 185 19.68 -4.65 1.62
N VAL A 186 19.28 -4.86 0.38
CA VAL A 186 19.99 -4.31 -0.79
C VAL A 186 19.56 -2.89 -1.15
N LEU A 187 18.37 -2.47 -0.76
CA LEU A 187 17.82 -1.16 -1.12
C LEU A 187 18.72 0.01 -0.71
N ALA A 188 19.42 -0.11 0.41
CA ALA A 188 20.33 0.95 0.89
C ALA A 188 21.54 1.20 -0.04
N ALA A 189 21.86 0.25 -0.91
CA ALA A 189 23.00 0.33 -1.83
C ALA A 189 22.60 0.32 -3.31
N ALA A 190 21.31 0.11 -3.60
CA ALA A 190 20.79 0.02 -4.98
C ALA A 190 20.71 1.40 -5.63
N THR A 191 21.06 1.47 -6.92
CA THR A 191 20.80 2.64 -7.77
C THR A 191 19.33 2.71 -8.18
N ASP A 192 18.84 3.88 -8.61
CA ASP A 192 17.45 4.05 -9.06
C ASP A 192 17.06 3.08 -10.19
N ALA A 193 17.99 2.82 -11.13
CA ALA A 193 17.78 1.83 -12.19
C ALA A 193 17.62 0.40 -11.62
N GLN A 194 18.45 0.03 -10.64
CA GLN A 194 18.33 -1.27 -9.98
C GLN A 194 17.05 -1.37 -9.15
N VAL A 195 16.62 -0.30 -8.51
CA VAL A 195 15.34 -0.27 -7.78
C VAL A 195 14.18 -0.53 -8.73
N ALA A 196 14.17 0.08 -9.92
CA ALA A 196 13.12 -0.16 -10.91
C ALA A 196 13.04 -1.64 -11.33
N GLU A 197 14.19 -2.30 -11.57
CA GLU A 197 14.24 -3.73 -11.90
C GLU A 197 13.80 -4.61 -10.71
N LEU A 198 14.21 -4.28 -9.49
CA LEU A 198 13.78 -4.99 -8.28
C LEU A 198 12.27 -4.90 -8.06
N VAL A 199 11.66 -3.76 -8.35
CA VAL A 199 10.19 -3.59 -8.31
C VAL A 199 9.51 -4.49 -9.32
N GLN A 200 9.99 -4.53 -10.57
CA GLN A 200 9.43 -5.42 -11.59
C GLN A 200 9.54 -6.89 -11.17
N ALA A 201 10.68 -7.31 -10.65
CA ALA A 201 10.88 -8.67 -10.13
C ALA A 201 9.91 -9.00 -8.99
N THR A 202 9.73 -8.07 -8.03
CA THR A 202 8.79 -8.23 -6.91
C THR A 202 7.36 -8.40 -7.40
N VAL A 203 6.92 -7.54 -8.32
CA VAL A 203 5.57 -7.62 -8.90
C VAL A 203 5.38 -8.91 -9.71
N ALA A 204 6.41 -9.34 -10.45
CA ALA A 204 6.36 -10.60 -11.21
C ALA A 204 6.22 -11.82 -10.30
N LEU A 205 6.94 -11.87 -9.18
CA LEU A 205 6.80 -12.94 -8.18
C LEU A 205 5.41 -12.93 -7.53
N CYS A 206 4.87 -11.75 -7.18
CA CYS A 206 3.52 -11.63 -6.66
C CYS A 206 2.47 -12.16 -7.65
N ARG A 207 2.62 -11.85 -8.95
CA ARG A 207 1.73 -12.37 -10.02
C ARG A 207 1.85 -13.89 -10.19
N ALA A 208 3.06 -14.44 -10.07
CA ALA A 208 3.28 -15.88 -10.21
C ALA A 208 2.54 -16.67 -9.13
N ILE A 209 2.50 -16.17 -7.90
CA ILE A 209 1.73 -16.78 -6.80
C ILE A 209 0.22 -16.68 -7.05
N ASP A 210 -0.28 -15.56 -7.61
CA ASP A 210 -1.70 -15.39 -7.92
C ASP A 210 -2.20 -16.38 -8.98
N THR A 211 -1.34 -16.79 -9.89
CA THR A 211 -1.69 -17.75 -10.95
C THR A 211 -1.57 -19.21 -10.52
N SER A 212 -0.82 -19.54 -9.49
CA SER A 212 -0.57 -20.90 -9.01
C SER A 212 -1.64 -21.40 -8.04
N GLY A 213 -2.50 -20.53 -7.52
CA GLY A 213 -3.54 -20.89 -6.56
C GLY A 213 -4.67 -21.71 -7.19
N GLU A 214 -5.15 -22.75 -6.46
CA GLU A 214 -6.41 -23.41 -6.82
C GLU A 214 -7.56 -22.40 -6.90
N PRO A 215 -8.51 -22.59 -7.83
CA PRO A 215 -9.68 -21.74 -7.90
C PRO A 215 -10.39 -21.72 -6.53
N ALA A 216 -10.58 -20.52 -5.98
CA ALA A 216 -11.28 -20.35 -4.72
C ALA A 216 -12.62 -21.07 -4.76
N ALA A 217 -12.93 -21.83 -3.72
CA ALA A 217 -14.29 -22.28 -3.51
C ALA A 217 -15.23 -21.06 -3.52
N PRO A 218 -16.43 -21.16 -4.12
CA PRO A 218 -17.34 -20.02 -4.19
C PRO A 218 -17.53 -19.46 -2.78
N GLU A 219 -17.28 -18.15 -2.62
CA GLU A 219 -17.48 -17.44 -1.36
C GLU A 219 -18.89 -17.82 -0.85
N SER A 220 -18.96 -18.34 0.37
CA SER A 220 -20.23 -18.66 1.00
C SER A 220 -21.12 -17.41 0.95
N ALA A 221 -22.38 -17.59 0.59
CA ALA A 221 -23.36 -16.52 0.31
C ALA A 221 -23.56 -15.49 1.45
N ASP A 222 -22.93 -15.68 2.61
CA ASP A 222 -22.90 -14.71 3.72
C ASP A 222 -21.93 -13.54 3.49
N GLY A 223 -20.84 -13.71 2.71
CA GLY A 223 -19.98 -12.60 2.30
C GLY A 223 -20.63 -11.70 1.23
N ALA A 224 -21.60 -12.23 0.49
CA ALA A 224 -22.30 -11.49 -0.56
C ALA A 224 -23.45 -10.60 -0.03
N ARG A 225 -23.90 -10.78 1.20
CA ARG A 225 -25.00 -9.98 1.79
C ARG A 225 -24.56 -8.61 2.31
N ASP A 226 -23.27 -8.40 2.60
CA ASP A 226 -22.72 -7.06 2.83
C ASP A 226 -22.52 -6.24 1.53
N ALA A 227 -22.75 -6.86 0.37
CA ALA A 227 -22.60 -6.25 -0.96
C ALA A 227 -23.82 -5.44 -1.43
N ALA A 228 -24.84 -5.23 -0.59
CA ALA A 228 -26.08 -4.56 -0.99
C ALA A 228 -25.97 -3.03 -1.16
N SER A 229 -24.86 -2.41 -0.75
CA SER A 229 -24.57 -0.98 -1.03
C SER A 229 -23.21 -0.84 -1.69
N PRO A 230 -23.09 -0.06 -2.78
CA PRO A 230 -21.79 0.18 -3.41
C PRO A 230 -20.86 0.82 -2.40
N THR A 231 -19.70 0.20 -2.20
CA THR A 231 -18.68 0.72 -1.30
C THR A 231 -17.88 1.84 -1.97
N VAL A 232 -17.25 2.70 -1.16
CA VAL A 232 -16.30 3.71 -1.67
C VAL A 232 -15.27 3.07 -2.60
N LEU A 233 -14.83 1.86 -2.30
CA LEU A 233 -13.86 1.10 -3.09
C LEU A 233 -14.40 0.70 -4.47
N ALA A 234 -15.64 0.22 -4.55
CA ALA A 234 -16.26 -0.12 -5.83
C ALA A 234 -16.40 1.10 -6.74
N VAL A 235 -16.84 2.23 -6.16
CA VAL A 235 -16.94 3.49 -6.90
C VAL A 235 -15.56 3.98 -7.34
N ARG A 236 -14.54 3.88 -6.48
CA ARG A 236 -13.17 4.27 -6.82
C ARG A 236 -12.59 3.42 -7.95
N ARG A 237 -12.78 2.08 -7.92
CA ARG A 237 -12.37 1.21 -9.03
C ARG A 237 -12.98 1.63 -10.35
N TYR A 238 -14.29 1.87 -10.34
CA TYR A 238 -14.98 2.35 -11.54
C TYR A 238 -14.42 3.68 -12.03
N ILE A 239 -14.09 4.62 -11.11
CA ILE A 239 -13.43 5.89 -11.46
C ILE A 239 -12.08 5.62 -12.13
N GLU A 240 -11.25 4.71 -11.59
CA GLU A 240 -9.92 4.38 -12.12
C GLU A 240 -9.98 3.71 -13.50
N GLU A 241 -11.03 2.96 -13.78
CA GLU A 241 -11.26 2.30 -15.07
C GLU A 241 -11.83 3.25 -16.14
N HIS A 242 -12.43 4.38 -15.74
CA HIS A 242 -13.15 5.29 -16.64
C HIS A 242 -12.71 6.75 -16.49
N LEU A 243 -11.42 7.01 -16.22
CA LEU A 243 -10.88 8.33 -15.86
C LEU A 243 -11.19 9.43 -16.86
N ASP A 244 -11.20 9.11 -18.16
CA ASP A 244 -11.42 10.04 -19.27
C ASP A 244 -12.85 10.61 -19.31
N ARG A 245 -13.84 9.80 -18.91
CA ARG A 245 -15.27 10.11 -19.07
C ARG A 245 -16.09 10.12 -17.81
N VAL A 246 -15.53 9.66 -16.67
CA VAL A 246 -16.30 9.58 -15.41
C VAL A 246 -16.66 10.96 -14.88
N ASP A 247 -17.92 11.10 -14.50
CA ASP A 247 -18.45 12.27 -13.79
C ASP A 247 -19.46 11.84 -12.71
N VAL A 248 -19.93 12.79 -11.92
CA VAL A 248 -20.88 12.51 -10.82
C VAL A 248 -22.22 11.95 -11.32
N PRO A 249 -22.84 12.49 -12.39
CA PRO A 249 -24.05 11.89 -12.96
C PRO A 249 -23.86 10.43 -13.39
N GLY A 250 -22.79 10.12 -14.11
CA GLY A 250 -22.49 8.76 -14.55
C GLY A 250 -22.27 7.78 -13.39
N LEU A 251 -21.63 8.24 -12.29
CA LEU A 251 -21.53 7.43 -11.07
C LEU A 251 -22.88 7.17 -10.42
N MET A 252 -23.74 8.19 -10.37
CA MET A 252 -25.10 8.03 -9.82
C MET A 252 -25.91 7.02 -10.62
N GLU A 253 -25.84 7.10 -11.94
CA GLU A 253 -26.54 6.18 -12.85
C GLU A 253 -26.00 4.74 -12.72
N HIS A 254 -24.68 4.58 -12.82
CA HIS A 254 -24.04 3.26 -12.80
C HIS A 254 -24.28 2.50 -11.48
N PHE A 255 -24.23 3.21 -10.34
CA PHE A 255 -24.39 2.60 -9.02
C PHE A 255 -25.81 2.69 -8.45
N GLY A 256 -26.76 3.28 -9.17
CA GLY A 256 -28.12 3.48 -8.69
C GLY A 256 -28.21 4.37 -7.43
N LEU A 257 -27.27 5.33 -7.28
CA LEU A 257 -27.17 6.16 -6.08
C LEU A 257 -27.82 7.53 -6.28
N SER A 258 -28.55 8.01 -5.26
CA SER A 258 -28.90 9.43 -5.20
C SER A 258 -27.64 10.28 -4.99
N ARG A 259 -27.71 11.56 -5.40
CA ARG A 259 -26.62 12.51 -5.17
C ARG A 259 -26.23 12.59 -3.69
N ARG A 260 -27.22 12.64 -2.80
CA ARG A 260 -27.02 12.67 -1.36
C ARG A 260 -26.29 11.41 -0.86
N SER A 261 -26.67 10.22 -1.34
CA SER A 261 -26.04 8.96 -0.98
C SER A 261 -24.60 8.90 -1.44
N LEU A 262 -24.32 9.30 -2.69
CA LEU A 262 -22.96 9.33 -3.24
C LEU A 262 -22.06 10.32 -2.47
N TYR A 263 -22.53 11.52 -2.16
CA TYR A 263 -21.74 12.50 -1.41
C TYR A 263 -21.49 12.05 0.03
N ARG A 264 -22.49 11.46 0.70
CA ARG A 264 -22.32 10.88 2.04
C ARG A 264 -21.30 9.73 2.04
N LEU A 265 -21.31 8.90 1.01
CA LEU A 265 -20.35 7.78 0.85
C LEU A 265 -18.90 8.29 0.87
N PHE A 266 -18.63 9.48 0.31
CA PHE A 266 -17.30 10.08 0.21
C PHE A 266 -17.02 11.17 1.26
N GLU A 267 -17.88 11.39 2.24
CA GLU A 267 -17.72 12.44 3.25
C GLU A 267 -16.38 12.31 4.01
N GLY A 268 -16.01 11.09 4.42
CA GLY A 268 -14.74 10.80 5.11
C GLY A 268 -13.48 10.88 4.23
N THR A 269 -13.63 10.98 2.89
CA THR A 269 -12.50 10.95 1.94
C THR A 269 -12.25 12.28 1.23
N GLY A 270 -12.89 13.35 1.69
CA GLY A 270 -12.79 14.69 1.06
C GLY A 270 -13.76 14.92 -0.11
N GLY A 271 -14.72 14.01 -0.31
CA GLY A 271 -15.78 14.12 -1.31
C GLY A 271 -15.47 13.45 -2.64
N VAL A 272 -16.53 13.04 -3.35
CA VAL A 272 -16.42 12.30 -4.62
C VAL A 272 -15.68 13.06 -5.72
N GLN A 273 -15.86 14.39 -5.80
CA GLN A 273 -15.14 15.24 -6.76
C GLN A 273 -13.62 15.25 -6.49
N ALA A 274 -13.22 15.26 -5.22
CA ALA A 274 -11.83 15.15 -4.84
C ALA A 274 -11.26 13.77 -5.21
N CYS A 275 -12.01 12.71 -4.97
CA CYS A 275 -11.62 11.34 -5.35
C CYS A 275 -11.38 11.22 -6.86
N ILE A 276 -12.32 11.70 -7.71
CA ILE A 276 -12.16 11.70 -9.18
C ILE A 276 -10.88 12.45 -9.58
N ARG A 277 -10.69 13.65 -9.05
CA ARG A 277 -9.51 14.48 -9.34
C ARG A 277 -8.21 13.79 -8.91
N ASP A 278 -8.21 13.18 -7.73
CA ASP A 278 -7.03 12.52 -7.17
C ASP A 278 -6.66 11.27 -7.98
N CYS A 279 -7.63 10.46 -8.43
CA CYS A 279 -7.40 9.33 -9.33
C CYS A 279 -6.82 9.79 -10.68
N ARG A 280 -7.35 10.88 -11.26
CA ARG A 280 -6.85 11.48 -12.50
C ARG A 280 -5.39 11.95 -12.37
N LEU A 281 -5.07 12.64 -11.29
CA LEU A 281 -3.71 13.12 -11.03
C LEU A 281 -2.74 11.97 -10.73
N ALA A 282 -3.18 10.93 -10.02
CA ALA A 282 -2.39 9.73 -9.77
C ALA A 282 -2.06 8.99 -11.07
N PHE A 283 -3.03 8.83 -11.97
CA PHE A 283 -2.80 8.29 -13.31
C PHE A 283 -1.74 9.10 -14.08
N ALA A 284 -1.87 10.44 -14.08
CA ALA A 284 -0.93 11.31 -14.77
C ALA A 284 0.50 11.21 -14.19
N MET A 285 0.64 11.14 -12.87
CA MET A 285 1.94 10.95 -12.20
C MET A 285 2.58 9.62 -12.62
N ARG A 286 1.84 8.53 -12.60
CA ARG A 286 2.33 7.21 -13.05
C ARG A 286 2.77 7.24 -14.51
N ALA A 287 1.96 7.81 -15.40
CA ALA A 287 2.27 7.92 -16.83
C ALA A 287 3.57 8.71 -17.07
N LEU A 288 3.79 9.80 -16.35
CA LEU A 288 5.01 10.62 -16.45
C LEU A 288 6.25 9.87 -15.97
N ARG A 289 6.14 9.13 -14.88
CA ARG A 289 7.25 8.37 -14.28
C ARG A 289 7.64 7.13 -15.10
N GLN A 290 6.67 6.48 -15.72
CA GLN A 290 6.90 5.29 -16.55
C GLN A 290 7.37 5.63 -17.98
N SER A 291 7.23 6.89 -18.40
CA SER A 291 7.60 7.31 -19.75
C SER A 291 9.08 7.70 -19.81
N PRO A 292 9.91 7.05 -20.65
CA PRO A 292 11.27 7.52 -20.92
C PRO A 292 11.24 8.97 -21.44
N THR A 293 12.26 9.75 -21.10
CA THR A 293 12.36 11.18 -21.50
C THR A 293 12.11 11.41 -23.00
N ALA A 294 12.62 10.51 -23.85
CA ALA A 294 12.44 10.57 -25.30
C ALA A 294 11.00 10.27 -25.79
N ARG A 295 10.15 9.65 -24.97
CA ARG A 295 8.76 9.29 -25.28
C ARG A 295 7.74 9.94 -24.37
N ARG A 296 8.12 11.04 -23.74
CA ARG A 296 7.26 11.74 -22.77
C ARG A 296 5.95 12.21 -23.45
N PRO A 297 4.77 11.93 -22.87
CA PRO A 297 3.51 12.37 -23.44
C PRO A 297 3.43 13.91 -23.44
N LYS A 298 2.88 14.48 -24.50
CA LYS A 298 2.59 15.91 -24.55
C LYS A 298 1.60 16.26 -23.44
N LEU A 299 1.85 17.37 -22.74
CA LEU A 299 1.03 17.78 -21.59
C LEU A 299 -0.47 17.89 -21.92
N ALA A 300 -0.80 18.42 -23.11
CA ALA A 300 -2.18 18.52 -23.55
C ALA A 300 -2.84 17.15 -23.74
N ARG A 301 -2.10 16.18 -24.29
CA ARG A 301 -2.59 14.81 -24.42
C ARG A 301 -2.78 14.15 -23.06
N LEU A 302 -1.81 14.27 -22.16
CA LEU A 302 -1.91 13.70 -20.82
C LEU A 302 -3.10 14.27 -20.03
N ALA A 303 -3.32 15.59 -20.13
CA ALA A 303 -4.47 16.25 -19.51
C ALA A 303 -5.80 15.72 -20.06
N HIS A 304 -5.88 15.50 -21.39
CA HIS A 304 -7.04 14.88 -22.02
C HIS A 304 -7.23 13.43 -21.58
N ASP A 305 -6.16 12.60 -21.66
CA ASP A 305 -6.21 11.16 -21.35
C ASP A 305 -6.60 10.89 -19.89
N CYS A 306 -6.28 11.82 -18.96
CA CYS A 306 -6.74 11.75 -17.57
C CYS A 306 -8.07 12.50 -17.31
N GLY A 307 -8.77 12.96 -18.33
CA GLY A 307 -10.12 13.54 -18.23
C GLY A 307 -10.21 14.96 -17.64
N ILE A 308 -9.09 15.74 -17.61
CA ILE A 308 -9.14 17.14 -17.10
C ILE A 308 -9.36 18.15 -18.25
N GLY A 309 -9.01 17.78 -19.49
CA GLY A 309 -9.26 18.56 -20.70
C GLY A 309 -8.37 19.79 -20.87
N ASP A 310 -8.33 20.71 -19.90
CA ASP A 310 -7.53 21.94 -19.96
C ASP A 310 -6.14 21.71 -19.32
N PRO A 311 -5.03 21.81 -20.11
CA PRO A 311 -3.68 21.63 -19.63
C PRO A 311 -3.25 22.61 -18.53
N ARG A 312 -3.84 23.81 -18.49
CA ARG A 312 -3.53 24.82 -17.45
C ARG A 312 -4.19 24.45 -16.13
N VAL A 313 -5.45 23.99 -16.19
CA VAL A 313 -6.16 23.47 -15.01
C VAL A 313 -5.46 22.25 -14.47
N PHE A 314 -5.07 21.34 -15.36
CA PHE A 314 -4.29 20.15 -15.03
C PHE A 314 -2.97 20.50 -14.33
N SER A 315 -2.14 21.37 -14.91
CA SER A 315 -0.85 21.75 -14.34
C SER A 315 -0.97 22.38 -12.96
N ARG A 316 -1.98 23.25 -12.76
CA ARG A 316 -2.24 23.86 -11.45
C ARG A 316 -2.69 22.84 -10.42
N ALA A 317 -3.60 21.93 -10.79
CA ALA A 317 -4.06 20.86 -9.90
C ALA A 317 -2.92 19.89 -9.53
N PHE A 318 -2.10 19.52 -10.52
CA PHE A 318 -0.95 18.66 -10.35
C PHE A 318 0.09 19.30 -9.40
N ARG A 319 0.47 20.56 -9.64
CA ARG A 319 1.42 21.29 -8.77
C ARG A 319 0.89 21.46 -7.34
N ARG A 320 -0.41 21.72 -7.18
CA ARG A 320 -1.01 21.79 -5.85
C ARG A 320 -0.96 20.45 -5.11
N ARG A 321 -1.10 19.33 -5.83
CA ARG A 321 -1.09 17.98 -5.26
C ARG A 321 0.31 17.49 -4.93
N TYR A 322 1.27 17.71 -5.84
CA TYR A 322 2.59 17.11 -5.79
C TYR A 322 3.74 18.09 -5.50
N GLY A 323 3.47 19.39 -5.37
CA GLY A 323 4.48 20.43 -5.13
C GLY A 323 5.31 20.79 -6.36
N MET A 324 5.29 19.98 -7.41
CA MET A 324 6.03 20.14 -8.67
C MET A 324 5.10 20.20 -9.86
N SER A 325 5.57 20.77 -10.97
CA SER A 325 4.83 20.77 -12.24
C SER A 325 4.96 19.40 -12.95
N PRO A 326 4.02 19.04 -13.84
CA PRO A 326 4.14 17.81 -14.63
C PRO A 326 5.43 17.72 -15.44
N THR A 327 6.02 18.86 -15.83
CA THR A 327 7.27 18.92 -16.61
C THR A 327 8.52 18.65 -15.79
N GLU A 328 8.46 18.85 -14.48
CA GLU A 328 9.55 18.60 -13.54
C GLU A 328 9.62 17.15 -13.07
N VAL A 329 8.60 16.33 -13.36
CA VAL A 329 8.63 14.90 -13.01
C VAL A 329 9.69 14.19 -13.83
N GLU A 330 10.66 13.56 -13.22
CA GLU A 330 11.66 12.74 -13.89
C GLU A 330 11.20 11.28 -13.99
N PRO A 331 11.55 10.56 -15.08
CA PRO A 331 11.32 9.12 -15.19
C PRO A 331 11.97 8.38 -14.00
N GLY A 332 11.23 7.49 -13.37
CA GLY A 332 11.71 6.72 -12.21
C GLY A 332 11.80 7.52 -10.90
N SER A 333 11.65 8.86 -10.95
CA SER A 333 11.74 9.69 -9.73
C SER A 333 10.64 9.35 -8.72
N THR A 334 11.00 9.44 -7.47
CA THR A 334 10.04 9.41 -6.37
C THR A 334 9.52 10.83 -6.15
N PRO A 335 8.19 11.09 -6.17
CA PRO A 335 7.69 12.43 -5.92
C PRO A 335 8.13 12.90 -4.54
N ASP A 336 8.81 14.04 -4.48
CA ASP A 336 9.08 14.73 -3.22
C ASP A 336 7.78 15.41 -2.78
N PHE A 337 6.99 14.73 -1.95
CA PHE A 337 5.82 15.37 -1.35
C PHE A 337 6.33 16.37 -0.30
N PRO A 338 5.98 17.66 -0.41
CA PRO A 338 6.33 18.61 0.65
C PRO A 338 5.85 18.03 1.98
N HIS A 339 6.74 18.00 2.96
CA HIS A 339 6.53 17.48 4.31
C HIS A 339 5.35 18.20 4.99
N ARG A 340 4.13 17.77 4.65
CA ARG A 340 2.96 18.03 5.47
C ARG A 340 2.77 16.83 6.38
N PRO A 341 2.75 16.99 7.69
CA PRO A 341 2.55 15.89 8.63
C PRO A 341 1.27 15.08 8.35
N ASP A 342 0.28 15.68 7.67
CA ASP A 342 -1.01 15.05 7.35
C ASP A 342 -1.02 14.26 6.03
N THR A 343 0.01 14.35 5.19
CA THR A 343 0.07 13.66 3.89
C THR A 343 0.99 12.45 3.87
N GLY A 344 1.72 12.18 4.92
CA GLY A 344 2.61 11.05 5.13
C GLY A 344 2.41 9.80 4.25
N LEU A 345 2.64 8.65 4.80
CA LEU A 345 2.52 7.36 4.11
C LEU A 345 1.15 7.13 3.43
N LEU A 346 0.04 7.60 4.02
CA LEU A 346 -1.29 7.47 3.43
C LEU A 346 -1.43 8.25 2.11
N GLY A 347 -0.80 9.43 2.02
CA GLY A 347 -0.75 10.20 0.78
C GLY A 347 -0.04 9.44 -0.34
N TRP A 348 1.06 8.78 -0.01
CA TRP A 348 1.82 7.93 -0.93
C TRP A 348 1.01 6.72 -1.40
N LEU A 349 0.39 6.00 -0.47
CA LEU A 349 -0.44 4.86 -0.79
C LEU A 349 -1.64 5.21 -1.69
N ARG A 350 -2.15 6.41 -1.58
CA ARG A 350 -3.23 6.89 -2.48
C ARG A 350 -2.74 7.21 -3.90
N THR A 351 -1.43 7.32 -4.11
CA THR A 351 -0.84 7.57 -5.43
C THR A 351 -0.36 6.31 -6.13
N LEU A 352 -0.19 5.22 -5.39
CA LEU A 352 0.03 3.90 -5.96
C LEU A 352 -1.20 3.47 -6.78
#